data_002220834f69bd168bdacb4034510bbd
#
_entry.id   002220834f69bd168bdacb4034510bbd
#
_cell.length_a   1.000
_cell.length_b   1.000
_cell.length_c   1.000
_cell.angle_alpha   90.00
_cell.angle_beta   90.00
_cell.angle_gamma   90.00
#
_symmetry.space_group_name_H-M   'P 1'
#
loop_
_entity.id
_entity.type
_entity.pdbx_description
1 polymer ?
#
loop_
_entity_poly.entity_id
_entity_poly.type
_entity_poly.pdbx_seq_one_letter_code
_entity_poly.pdbx_strand_id
1 'polypeptide(L)'
;MSDLRSFLRELDSQGLLLHIEEELSTRFEIAAVMRHLDGRPLLFERVEGYRHRVAAGLCSSRDLIHRALGVEGGQLYERLLQAVRNPRRCGVGDGPVKERVVDKPKLSQLPILTHFEGDPGPYITSAALYAKTPDGEVENVSIHRLLVLCLLYTSPSPRDLSTSRMPSSA
;
A
#
# COMPACT_ATOMS: atom_id res chain seq x y z
N MET A 1 16.62 2.64 -4.75
CA MET A 1 15.17 2.40 -4.55
C MET A 1 14.80 3.16 -3.29
N SER A 2 13.94 4.14 -3.38
CA SER A 2 13.49 4.95 -2.26
C SER A 2 12.43 4.18 -1.46
N ASP A 3 12.46 4.28 -0.13
CA ASP A 3 11.36 3.83 0.71
C ASP A 3 10.18 4.82 0.64
N LEU A 4 9.03 4.43 1.19
CA LEU A 4 7.83 5.27 1.20
C LEU A 4 8.08 6.66 1.81
N ARG A 5 8.84 6.75 2.89
CA ARG A 5 9.11 8.03 3.58
C ARG A 5 10.00 8.94 2.74
N SER A 6 11.00 8.37 2.08
CA SER A 6 11.86 9.10 1.15
C SER A 6 11.09 9.61 -0.05
N PHE A 7 10.18 8.80 -0.59
CA PHE A 7 9.33 9.19 -1.70
C PHE A 7 8.34 10.31 -1.31
N LEU A 8 7.71 10.23 -0.14
CA LEU A 8 6.86 11.31 0.36
C LEU A 8 7.64 12.62 0.53
N ARG A 9 8.85 12.58 1.11
CA ARG A 9 9.71 13.78 1.22
C ARG A 9 10.12 14.35 -0.12
N GLU A 10 10.38 13.51 -1.11
CA GLU A 10 10.68 13.94 -2.47
C GLU A 10 9.49 14.67 -3.09
N LEU A 11 8.29 14.08 -3.03
CA LEU A 11 7.06 14.71 -3.53
C LEU A 11 6.76 16.03 -2.84
N ASP A 12 6.95 16.09 -1.53
CA ASP A 12 6.74 17.28 -0.71
C ASP A 12 7.72 18.39 -1.08
N SER A 13 9.01 18.09 -1.19
CA SER A 13 10.04 19.06 -1.58
C SER A 13 9.83 19.66 -2.98
N GLN A 14 9.09 18.98 -3.84
CA GLN A 14 8.73 19.44 -5.18
C GLN A 14 7.35 20.10 -5.26
N GLY A 15 6.64 20.25 -4.12
CA GLY A 15 5.29 20.82 -4.07
C GLY A 15 4.23 19.95 -4.76
N LEU A 16 4.50 18.66 -4.93
CA LEU A 16 3.58 17.71 -5.56
C LEU A 16 2.65 17.02 -4.54
N LEU A 17 3.07 16.91 -3.27
CA LEU A 17 2.26 16.32 -2.20
C LEU A 17 1.29 17.37 -1.66
N LEU A 18 0.00 17.06 -1.70
CA LEU A 18 -1.02 17.93 -1.14
C LEU A 18 -1.32 17.50 0.30
N HIS A 19 -1.14 18.44 1.24
CA HIS A 19 -1.45 18.25 2.65
C HIS A 19 -2.90 18.62 2.93
N ILE A 20 -3.62 17.73 3.59
CA ILE A 20 -5.01 17.94 4.06
C ILE A 20 -4.95 18.10 5.57
N GLU A 21 -5.13 19.34 6.03
CA GLU A 21 -5.01 19.74 7.44
C GLU A 21 -6.29 19.50 8.25
N GLU A 22 -7.42 19.36 7.56
CA GLU A 22 -8.71 19.07 8.19
C GLU A 22 -8.68 17.69 8.84
N GLU A 23 -9.32 17.58 10.01
CA GLU A 23 -9.54 16.30 10.66
C GLU A 23 -10.71 15.59 9.99
N LEU A 24 -10.40 14.42 9.38
CA LEU A 24 -11.37 13.66 8.61
C LEU A 24 -11.55 12.24 9.14
N SER A 25 -12.77 11.75 9.01
CA SER A 25 -13.13 10.40 9.41
C SER A 25 -12.60 9.34 8.42
N THR A 26 -12.20 8.19 8.94
CA THR A 26 -11.87 7.01 8.12
C THR A 26 -13.08 6.45 7.39
N ARG A 27 -14.30 6.83 7.81
CA ARG A 27 -15.55 6.37 7.21
C ARG A 27 -16.02 7.36 6.15
N PHE A 28 -15.74 7.07 4.91
CA PHE A 28 -16.15 7.77 3.67
C PHE A 28 -15.49 9.13 3.42
N GLU A 29 -15.18 9.96 4.44
CA GLU A 29 -14.72 11.33 4.23
C GLU A 29 -13.35 11.36 3.53
N ILE A 30 -12.36 10.65 4.07
CA ILE A 30 -11.04 10.54 3.42
C ILE A 30 -11.19 9.98 2.00
N ALA A 31 -12.02 8.95 1.82
CA ALA A 31 -12.27 8.36 0.50
C ALA A 31 -12.95 9.33 -0.47
N ALA A 32 -13.86 10.18 0.02
CA ALA A 32 -14.51 11.22 -0.78
C ALA A 32 -13.50 12.29 -1.26
N VAL A 33 -12.61 12.75 -0.37
CA VAL A 33 -11.54 13.68 -0.72
C VAL A 33 -10.58 13.06 -1.75
N MET A 34 -10.16 11.80 -1.53
CA MET A 34 -9.33 11.06 -2.49
C MET A 34 -9.98 10.98 -3.88
N ARG A 35 -11.28 10.74 -3.94
CA ARG A 35 -12.03 10.69 -5.21
C ARG A 35 -12.14 12.05 -5.87
N HIS A 36 -12.34 13.11 -5.08
CA HIS A 36 -12.44 14.49 -5.61
C HIS A 36 -11.11 15.00 -6.15
N LEU A 37 -10.00 14.63 -5.51
CA LEU A 37 -8.64 15.00 -5.86
C LEU A 37 -7.89 13.87 -6.60
N ASP A 38 -8.61 13.06 -7.35
CA ASP A 38 -8.04 11.92 -8.08
C ASP A 38 -6.85 12.35 -8.96
N GLY A 39 -5.87 11.48 -9.04
CA GLY A 39 -4.62 11.73 -9.77
C GLY A 39 -3.56 12.51 -8.97
N ARG A 40 -3.84 12.96 -7.74
CA ARG A 40 -2.89 13.71 -6.91
C ARG A 40 -2.41 12.90 -5.71
N PRO A 41 -1.13 12.98 -5.34
CA PRO A 41 -0.64 12.43 -4.08
C PRO A 41 -1.11 13.31 -2.91
N LEU A 42 -1.69 12.68 -1.91
CA LEU A 42 -2.33 13.31 -0.75
C LEU A 42 -1.69 12.81 0.54
N LEU A 43 -1.56 13.69 1.53
CA LEU A 43 -1.20 13.36 2.90
C LEU A 43 -2.22 13.97 3.85
N PHE A 44 -3.03 13.12 4.50
CA PHE A 44 -3.98 13.51 5.53
C PHE A 44 -3.23 13.59 6.86
N GLU A 45 -3.05 14.81 7.36
CA GLU A 45 -2.26 15.09 8.56
C GLU A 45 -3.00 14.69 9.83
N ARG A 46 -4.32 14.82 9.84
CA ARG A 46 -5.18 14.50 10.98
C ARG A 46 -6.30 13.54 10.58
N VAL A 47 -6.40 12.44 11.31
CA VAL A 47 -7.42 11.42 11.10
C VAL A 47 -8.18 11.23 12.40
N GLU A 48 -9.49 11.40 12.36
CA GLU A 48 -10.37 11.33 13.53
C GLU A 48 -10.15 10.04 14.34
N GLY A 49 -9.80 10.18 15.63
CA GLY A 49 -9.55 9.05 16.53
C GLY A 49 -8.21 8.34 16.37
N TYR A 50 -7.33 8.80 15.46
CA TYR A 50 -6.03 8.15 15.18
C TYR A 50 -4.86 9.11 15.32
N ARG A 51 -3.71 8.55 15.71
CA ARG A 51 -2.43 9.28 15.73
C ARG A 51 -1.63 9.16 14.42
N HIS A 52 -2.07 8.27 13.54
CA HIS A 52 -1.37 7.98 12.30
C HIS A 52 -1.94 8.83 11.18
N ARG A 53 -1.05 9.32 10.34
CA ARG A 53 -1.38 9.99 9.08
C ARG A 53 -1.73 8.96 8.01
N VAL A 54 -2.50 9.38 7.02
CA VAL A 54 -2.83 8.54 5.86
C VAL A 54 -2.27 9.19 4.61
N ALA A 55 -1.47 8.44 3.85
CA ALA A 55 -1.02 8.85 2.53
C ALA A 55 -1.80 8.11 1.45
N ALA A 56 -2.21 8.82 0.40
CA ALA A 56 -3.01 8.28 -0.68
C ALA A 56 -2.58 8.83 -2.05
N GLY A 57 -3.01 8.18 -3.14
CA GLY A 57 -2.77 8.66 -4.50
C GLY A 57 -1.32 8.57 -4.98
N LEU A 58 -0.42 7.87 -4.26
CA LEU A 58 1.02 7.82 -4.57
C LEU A 58 1.35 7.10 -5.89
N CYS A 59 0.43 6.30 -6.39
CA CYS A 59 0.54 5.58 -7.67
C CYS A 59 -0.61 5.94 -8.62
N SER A 60 -1.27 7.09 -8.45
CA SER A 60 -2.45 7.50 -9.19
C SER A 60 -2.17 7.93 -10.63
N SER A 61 -0.91 8.20 -10.98
CA SER A 61 -0.51 8.55 -12.34
C SER A 61 0.74 7.78 -12.79
N ARG A 62 0.93 7.69 -14.11
CA ARG A 62 2.15 7.08 -14.67
C ARG A 62 3.41 7.82 -14.26
N ASP A 63 3.36 9.14 -14.16
CA ASP A 63 4.51 9.95 -13.76
C ASP A 63 4.94 9.66 -12.32
N LEU A 64 3.98 9.46 -11.42
CA LEU A 64 4.27 9.07 -10.03
C LEU A 64 4.90 7.67 -9.97
N ILE A 65 4.42 6.73 -10.80
CA ILE A 65 5.01 5.39 -10.90
C ILE A 65 6.43 5.46 -11.48
N HIS A 66 6.66 6.27 -12.53
CA HIS A 66 7.99 6.48 -13.10
C HIS A 66 8.96 7.04 -12.07
N ARG A 67 8.54 8.05 -11.31
CA ARG A 67 9.32 8.65 -10.21
C ARG A 67 9.65 7.62 -9.12
N ALA A 68 8.64 6.89 -8.63
CA ALA A 68 8.83 5.87 -7.60
C ALA A 68 9.82 4.77 -8.01
N LEU A 69 9.88 4.43 -9.30
CA LEU A 69 10.78 3.42 -9.87
C LEU A 69 12.11 4.02 -10.35
N GLY A 70 12.25 5.35 -10.38
CA GLY A 70 13.44 6.04 -10.89
C GLY A 70 13.67 5.77 -12.38
N VAL A 71 12.59 5.79 -13.18
CA VAL A 71 12.64 5.57 -14.64
C VAL A 71 12.08 6.78 -15.37
N GLU A 72 12.62 7.06 -16.54
CA GLU A 72 12.09 8.10 -17.43
C GLU A 72 11.02 7.52 -18.37
N GLY A 73 10.25 8.42 -19.01
CA GLY A 73 9.16 8.04 -19.91
C GLY A 73 9.61 7.05 -21.00
N GLY A 74 8.85 5.97 -21.18
CA GLY A 74 9.15 4.91 -22.14
C GLY A 74 10.02 3.76 -21.59
N GLN A 75 10.78 3.96 -20.53
CA GLN A 75 11.69 2.95 -19.96
C GLN A 75 11.01 1.99 -18.96
N LEU A 76 9.77 2.29 -18.56
CA LEU A 76 9.06 1.48 -17.55
C LEU A 76 8.95 0.01 -17.94
N TYR A 77 8.57 -0.25 -19.20
CA TYR A 77 8.41 -1.62 -19.71
C TYR A 77 9.73 -2.39 -19.69
N GLU A 78 10.80 -1.79 -20.18
CA GLU A 78 12.15 -2.36 -20.16
C GLU A 78 12.62 -2.65 -18.73
N ARG A 79 12.37 -1.72 -17.81
CA ARG A 79 12.71 -1.88 -16.38
C ARG A 79 11.98 -3.06 -15.75
N LEU A 80 10.68 -3.20 -16.03
CA LEU A 80 9.89 -4.32 -15.53
C LEU A 80 10.32 -5.65 -16.13
N LEU A 81 10.57 -5.70 -17.45
CA LEU A 81 11.10 -6.90 -18.09
C LEU A 81 12.46 -7.32 -17.54
N GLN A 82 13.37 -6.37 -17.33
CA GLN A 82 14.66 -6.64 -16.71
C GLN A 82 14.52 -7.21 -15.31
N ALA A 83 13.58 -6.68 -14.50
CA ALA A 83 13.34 -7.19 -13.15
C ALA A 83 12.83 -8.65 -13.17
N VAL A 84 11.96 -8.99 -14.11
CA VAL A 84 11.46 -10.37 -14.29
C VAL A 84 12.54 -11.31 -14.79
N ARG A 85 13.35 -10.87 -15.78
CA ARG A 85 14.41 -11.71 -16.38
C ARG A 85 15.62 -11.91 -15.47
N ASN A 86 15.88 -10.95 -14.60
CA ASN A 86 17.04 -10.94 -13.72
C ASN A 86 16.62 -10.76 -12.25
N PRO A 87 15.88 -11.69 -11.66
CA PRO A 87 15.46 -11.60 -10.27
C PRO A 87 16.69 -11.57 -9.35
N ARG A 88 16.72 -10.65 -8.42
CA ARG A 88 17.78 -10.56 -7.41
C ARG A 88 17.25 -11.11 -6.10
N ARG A 89 18.04 -11.93 -5.44
CA ARG A 89 17.75 -12.35 -4.07
C ARG A 89 17.88 -11.15 -3.14
N CYS A 90 16.88 -10.96 -2.28
CA CYS A 90 16.96 -9.96 -1.22
C CYS A 90 17.87 -10.46 -0.11
N GLY A 91 18.80 -9.61 0.35
CA GLY A 91 19.55 -9.89 1.57
C GLY A 91 18.63 -9.81 2.79
N VAL A 92 18.83 -10.71 3.72
CA VAL A 92 18.16 -10.68 5.04
C VAL A 92 19.09 -9.99 6.04
N GLY A 93 18.58 -9.01 6.76
CA GLY A 93 19.37 -8.26 7.74
C GLY A 93 18.48 -7.52 8.72
N ASP A 94 19.10 -6.84 9.66
CA ASP A 94 18.41 -5.94 10.56
C ASP A 94 18.15 -4.60 9.86
N GLY A 95 16.92 -4.10 10.02
CA GLY A 95 16.49 -2.86 9.41
C GLY A 95 15.59 -2.05 10.35
N PRO A 96 15.32 -0.77 10.01
CA PRO A 96 14.52 0.13 10.83
C PRO A 96 13.13 -0.41 11.19
N VAL A 97 12.60 -1.35 10.41
CA VAL A 97 11.31 -2.01 10.69
C VAL A 97 11.31 -2.80 11.99
N LYS A 98 12.48 -3.23 12.48
CA LYS A 98 12.64 -3.97 13.74
C LYS A 98 12.89 -3.11 14.97
N GLU A 99 13.09 -1.80 14.80
CA GLU A 99 13.36 -0.88 15.92
C GLU A 99 12.18 -0.72 16.86
N ARG A 100 10.96 -0.97 16.35
CA ARG A 100 9.74 -0.84 17.12
C ARG A 100 8.87 -2.08 16.94
N VAL A 101 8.75 -2.86 18.00
CA VAL A 101 7.92 -4.07 18.07
C VAL A 101 6.72 -3.81 18.98
N VAL A 102 5.54 -4.22 18.54
CA VAL A 102 4.31 -4.15 19.33
C VAL A 102 3.87 -5.59 19.61
N ASP A 103 3.98 -6.00 20.88
CA ASP A 103 3.69 -7.38 21.30
C ASP A 103 2.21 -7.75 21.19
N LYS A 104 1.31 -6.79 21.36
CA LYS A 104 -0.13 -6.98 21.28
C LYS A 104 -0.76 -5.97 20.32
N PRO A 105 -0.56 -6.16 19.01
CA PRO A 105 -1.10 -5.24 18.02
C PRO A 105 -2.63 -5.34 17.97
N LYS A 106 -3.27 -4.18 17.73
CA LYS A 106 -4.72 -4.09 17.48
C LYS A 106 -4.94 -3.38 16.16
N LEU A 107 -5.66 -3.99 15.24
CA LEU A 107 -5.99 -3.37 13.94
C LEU A 107 -6.81 -2.08 14.11
N SER A 108 -7.59 -1.95 15.20
CA SER A 108 -8.32 -0.72 15.54
C SER A 108 -7.43 0.50 15.84
N GLN A 109 -6.13 0.33 15.98
CA GLN A 109 -5.19 1.44 16.13
C GLN A 109 -4.71 2.02 14.80
N LEU A 110 -5.02 1.34 13.69
CA LEU A 110 -4.66 1.77 12.35
C LEU A 110 -5.85 2.47 11.69
N PRO A 111 -5.65 3.59 10.99
CA PRO A 111 -6.70 4.31 10.27
C PRO A 111 -7.08 3.59 8.98
N ILE A 112 -7.74 2.45 9.09
CA ILE A 112 -8.16 1.64 7.94
C ILE A 112 -9.48 2.22 7.42
N LEU A 113 -9.53 2.52 6.12
CA LEU A 113 -10.62 3.26 5.51
C LEU A 113 -11.80 2.35 5.11
N THR A 114 -13.02 2.86 5.27
CA THR A 114 -14.20 2.40 4.56
C THR A 114 -14.44 3.33 3.37
N HIS A 115 -14.38 2.80 2.15
CA HIS A 115 -14.37 3.60 0.93
C HIS A 115 -15.77 3.87 0.38
N PHE A 116 -16.67 2.88 0.45
CA PHE A 116 -18.01 2.94 -0.13
C PHE A 116 -19.09 2.45 0.85
N GLU A 117 -20.30 2.98 0.69
CA GLU A 117 -21.44 2.57 1.52
C GLU A 117 -21.80 1.08 1.38
N GLY A 118 -21.54 0.51 0.21
CA GLY A 118 -21.77 -0.93 -0.06
C GLY A 118 -20.65 -1.84 0.44
N ASP A 119 -19.56 -1.30 1.01
CA ASP A 119 -18.51 -2.11 1.58
C ASP A 119 -18.97 -2.74 2.89
N PRO A 120 -18.70 -4.04 3.12
CA PRO A 120 -19.06 -4.72 4.37
C PRO A 120 -18.23 -4.26 5.57
N GLY A 121 -17.21 -3.43 5.37
CA GLY A 121 -16.33 -2.89 6.41
C GLY A 121 -15.09 -2.20 5.85
N PRO A 122 -14.14 -1.81 6.72
CA PRO A 122 -12.91 -1.16 6.31
C PRO A 122 -11.97 -2.12 5.56
N TYR A 123 -11.25 -1.59 4.56
CA TYR A 123 -10.29 -2.33 3.75
C TYR A 123 -8.88 -1.77 3.82
N ILE A 124 -7.91 -2.65 4.01
CA ILE A 124 -6.50 -2.35 3.73
C ILE A 124 -6.31 -2.52 2.23
N THR A 125 -6.07 -1.44 1.51
CA THR A 125 -6.04 -1.42 0.04
C THR A 125 -4.63 -1.47 -0.56
N SER A 126 -3.59 -1.28 0.23
CA SER A 126 -2.18 -1.24 -0.21
C SER A 126 -1.31 -2.31 0.42
N ALA A 127 -1.89 -3.49 0.70
CA ALA A 127 -1.15 -4.60 1.30
C ALA A 127 -0.34 -5.37 0.26
N ALA A 128 0.94 -5.54 0.51
CA ALA A 128 1.78 -6.54 -0.15
C ALA A 128 1.89 -7.76 0.77
N LEU A 129 1.29 -8.86 0.34
CA LEU A 129 1.29 -10.13 1.07
C LEU A 129 2.49 -10.97 0.63
N TYR A 130 3.34 -11.29 1.59
CA TYR A 130 4.43 -12.23 1.41
C TYR A 130 4.04 -13.59 1.99
N ALA A 131 4.17 -14.62 1.20
CA ALA A 131 3.88 -15.98 1.60
C ALA A 131 4.99 -16.94 1.17
N LYS A 132 5.16 -18.00 1.95
CA LYS A 132 6.03 -19.14 1.63
C LYS A 132 5.21 -20.42 1.67
N THR A 133 5.58 -21.39 0.84
CA THR A 133 5.09 -22.75 0.99
C THR A 133 5.60 -23.35 2.31
N PRO A 134 4.89 -24.36 2.89
CA PRO A 134 5.29 -24.97 4.15
C PRO A 134 6.70 -25.58 4.13
N ASP A 135 7.17 -26.07 2.98
CA ASP A 135 8.54 -26.54 2.75
C ASP A 135 9.56 -25.41 2.59
N GLY A 136 9.09 -24.15 2.41
CA GLY A 136 9.94 -22.98 2.21
C GLY A 136 10.59 -22.87 0.82
N GLU A 137 10.26 -23.75 -0.11
CA GLU A 137 10.88 -23.78 -1.45
C GLU A 137 10.36 -22.68 -2.36
N VAL A 138 9.08 -22.31 -2.24
CA VAL A 138 8.45 -21.28 -3.06
C VAL A 138 8.07 -20.07 -2.22
N GLU A 139 8.51 -18.90 -2.66
CA GLU A 139 8.16 -17.60 -2.07
C GLU A 139 7.36 -16.78 -3.08
N ASN A 140 6.33 -16.10 -2.61
CA ASN A 140 5.52 -15.23 -3.45
C ASN A 140 5.19 -13.93 -2.72
N VAL A 141 5.12 -12.84 -3.50
CA VAL A 141 4.60 -11.54 -3.06
C VAL A 141 3.44 -11.17 -3.97
N SER A 142 2.30 -10.86 -3.38
CA SER A 142 1.11 -10.46 -4.11
C SER A 142 0.46 -9.23 -3.50
N ILE A 143 -0.25 -8.45 -4.31
CA ILE A 143 -0.99 -7.28 -3.85
C ILE A 143 -2.44 -7.69 -3.71
N HIS A 144 -2.97 -7.61 -2.49
CA HIS A 144 -4.36 -7.90 -2.19
C HIS A 144 -4.96 -6.81 -1.31
N ARG A 145 -6.25 -6.55 -1.50
CA ARG A 145 -7.02 -5.82 -0.51
C ARG A 145 -7.52 -6.78 0.58
N LEU A 146 -7.49 -6.32 1.82
CA LEU A 146 -7.86 -7.12 2.97
C LEU A 146 -9.05 -6.49 3.68
N LEU A 147 -10.18 -7.20 3.75
CA LEU A 147 -11.32 -6.80 4.56
C LEU A 147 -11.01 -7.07 6.04
N VAL A 148 -11.20 -6.05 6.88
CA VAL A 148 -11.05 -6.20 8.33
C VAL A 148 -12.34 -6.79 8.91
N LEU A 149 -12.30 -8.08 9.27
CA LEU A 149 -13.45 -8.80 9.85
C LEU A 149 -13.50 -8.69 11.37
N CYS A 150 -12.35 -8.61 12.01
CA CYS A 150 -12.26 -8.38 13.45
C CYS A 150 -10.96 -7.65 13.80
N LEU A 151 -10.79 -7.29 15.07
CA LEU A 151 -9.64 -6.50 15.55
C LEU A 151 -8.29 -7.22 15.46
N LEU A 152 -8.27 -8.50 15.14
CA LEU A 152 -7.06 -9.33 15.15
C LEU A 152 -6.69 -9.92 13.79
N TYR A 153 -7.62 -10.01 12.84
CA TYR A 153 -7.34 -10.60 11.53
C TYR A 153 -8.13 -9.95 10.40
N THR A 154 -7.64 -10.15 9.18
CA THR A 154 -8.26 -9.74 7.93
C THR A 154 -8.55 -10.94 7.06
N SER A 155 -9.44 -10.78 6.08
CA SER A 155 -9.69 -11.78 5.04
C SER A 155 -9.53 -11.14 3.66
N PRO A 156 -8.99 -11.87 2.67
CA PRO A 156 -9.04 -11.44 1.29
C PRO A 156 -10.49 -11.22 0.85
N SER A 157 -10.72 -10.28 -0.06
CA SER A 157 -12.04 -10.10 -0.66
C SER A 157 -12.46 -11.38 -1.42
N PRO A 158 -13.75 -11.80 -1.37
CA PRO A 158 -14.23 -12.97 -2.12
C PRO A 158 -13.94 -12.91 -3.63
N ARG A 159 -13.87 -11.71 -4.21
CA ARG A 159 -13.48 -11.53 -5.62
C ARG A 159 -12.02 -11.85 -5.87
N ASP A 160 -11.15 -11.60 -4.92
CA ASP A 160 -9.71 -11.86 -5.05
C ASP A 160 -9.40 -13.35 -5.00
N LEU A 161 -10.20 -14.14 -4.28
CA LEU A 161 -10.08 -15.61 -4.24
C LEU A 161 -10.35 -16.27 -5.59
N SER A 162 -11.19 -15.67 -6.44
CA SER A 162 -11.51 -16.22 -7.77
C SER A 162 -10.42 -15.91 -8.82
N THR A 163 -9.60 -14.91 -8.60
CA THR A 163 -8.56 -14.45 -9.54
C THR A 163 -7.14 -14.88 -9.15
N SER A 164 -6.92 -15.27 -7.90
CA SER A 164 -5.61 -15.73 -7.41
C SER A 164 -5.37 -17.23 -7.65
N ARG A 165 -5.65 -17.71 -8.87
CA ARG A 165 -5.09 -19.00 -9.28
C ARG A 165 -3.60 -18.79 -9.47
N MET A 166 -2.78 -19.39 -8.58
CA MET A 166 -1.37 -19.56 -8.88
C MET A 166 -1.25 -20.24 -10.24
N PRO A 167 -0.43 -19.74 -11.18
CA PRO A 167 -0.11 -20.50 -12.36
C PRO A 167 0.53 -21.80 -11.86
N SER A 168 -0.15 -22.93 -12.12
CA SER A 168 0.49 -24.22 -11.94
C SER A 168 1.71 -24.20 -12.87
N SER A 169 2.89 -24.20 -12.29
CA SER A 169 4.13 -24.45 -13.02
C SER A 169 4.03 -25.83 -13.65
N ALA A 170 3.85 -25.87 -14.98
CA ALA A 170 4.15 -27.04 -15.76
C ALA A 170 5.68 -27.13 -15.97
#